data_b02f6b9984c22cc2952d635cd17b3017
#
_entry.id   b02f6b9984c22cc2952d635cd17b3017
#
_cell.length_a   1.000
_cell.length_b   1.000
_cell.length_c   1.000
_cell.angle_alpha   90.00
_cell.angle_beta   90.00
_cell.angle_gamma   90.00
#
_symmetry.space_group_name_H-M   'P 1'
#
loop_
_entity.id
_entity.type
_entity.pdbx_description
1 polymer ?
#
loop_
_entity_poly.entity_id
_entity_poly.type
_entity_poly.pdbx_seq_one_letter_code
_entity_poly.pdbx_strand_id
1 'polypeptide(L)'
;MTTFEAKMKLDAADVNYRARLAAINDVHKVKKEQIVIEFLGDKLAGIDDIIKNESGRFFKVEERYIDIQYDNRTIVVQYKGTRCMENGEPFKRDRTISRTDVFDLTK
;
A
#
# COMPACT_ATOMS: atom_id res chain seq x y z
N MET A 1 1.66 -14.43 -8.33
CA MET A 1 1.91 -13.40 -9.36
C MET A 1 3.37 -12.98 -9.33
N THR A 2 4.05 -12.97 -10.46
CA THR A 2 5.44 -12.51 -10.57
C THR A 2 5.50 -10.99 -10.68
N THR A 3 6.69 -10.40 -10.49
CA THR A 3 6.90 -8.96 -10.68
C THR A 3 6.58 -8.53 -12.11
N PHE A 4 6.97 -9.35 -13.08
CA PHE A 4 6.69 -9.11 -14.48
C PHE A 4 5.19 -9.09 -14.77
N GLU A 5 4.45 -10.06 -14.24
CA GLU A 5 3.00 -10.11 -14.41
C GLU A 5 2.30 -8.92 -13.77
N ALA A 6 2.73 -8.51 -12.59
CA ALA A 6 2.16 -7.34 -11.90
C ALA A 6 2.38 -6.07 -12.74
N LYS A 7 3.60 -5.88 -13.26
CA LYS A 7 3.90 -4.73 -14.11
C LYS A 7 3.08 -4.74 -15.38
N MET A 8 2.93 -5.88 -16.04
CA MET A 8 2.12 -5.99 -17.25
C MET A 8 0.66 -5.68 -16.99
N LYS A 9 0.11 -6.15 -15.88
CA LYS A 9 -1.27 -5.84 -15.50
C LYS A 9 -1.49 -4.36 -15.23
N LEU A 10 -0.53 -3.70 -14.58
CA LEU A 10 -0.58 -2.26 -14.35
C LEU A 10 -0.53 -1.47 -15.66
N ASP A 11 0.38 -1.84 -16.55
CA ASP A 11 0.50 -1.21 -17.86
C ASP A 11 -0.77 -1.42 -18.70
N ALA A 12 -1.34 -2.62 -18.67
CA ALA A 12 -2.59 -2.91 -19.37
C ALA A 12 -3.76 -2.08 -18.81
N ALA A 13 -3.81 -1.87 -17.50
CA ALA A 13 -4.84 -1.03 -16.89
C ALA A 13 -4.73 0.42 -17.39
N ASP A 14 -3.51 0.94 -17.52
CA ASP A 14 -3.27 2.29 -18.04
C ASP A 14 -3.66 2.42 -19.51
N VAL A 15 -3.34 1.42 -20.33
CA VAL A 15 -3.72 1.40 -21.75
C VAL A 15 -5.24 1.40 -21.90
N ASN A 16 -5.93 0.54 -21.15
CA ASN A 16 -7.39 0.49 -21.19
C ASN A 16 -8.03 1.81 -20.75
N TYR A 17 -7.47 2.44 -19.72
CA TYR A 17 -7.92 3.75 -19.26
C TYR A 17 -7.80 4.81 -20.34
N ARG A 18 -6.65 4.89 -21.01
CA ARG A 18 -6.40 5.85 -22.08
C ARG A 18 -7.32 5.62 -23.28
N ALA A 19 -7.53 4.35 -23.64
CA ALA A 19 -8.36 3.99 -24.79
C ALA A 19 -9.82 4.37 -24.60
N ARG A 20 -10.31 4.36 -23.38
CA ARG A 20 -11.72 4.62 -23.09
C ARG A 20 -12.06 6.10 -22.92
N LEU A 21 -11.08 6.97 -22.66
CA LEU A 21 -11.29 8.39 -22.35
C LEU A 21 -12.39 8.64 -21.29
N ALA A 22 -12.94 7.57 -20.76
CA ALA A 22 -14.05 7.61 -19.82
C ALA A 22 -13.47 7.54 -18.42
N ALA A 23 -12.86 8.58 -18.03
CA ALA A 23 -12.09 8.54 -16.83
C ALA A 23 -12.93 8.89 -15.62
N ILE A 24 -13.34 7.88 -14.92
CA ILE A 24 -13.49 8.01 -13.48
C ILE A 24 -12.12 7.63 -12.92
N ASN A 25 -11.30 8.63 -12.62
CA ASN A 25 -9.96 8.43 -12.08
C ASN A 25 -9.95 7.48 -10.88
N ASP A 26 -10.99 7.52 -10.05
CA ASP A 26 -11.12 6.68 -8.87
C ASP A 26 -11.22 5.20 -9.21
N VAL A 27 -11.93 4.84 -10.26
CA VAL A 27 -12.07 3.44 -10.69
C VAL A 27 -10.74 2.91 -11.21
N HIS A 28 -10.02 3.72 -11.98
CA HIS A 28 -8.70 3.35 -12.50
C HIS A 28 -7.69 3.15 -11.36
N LYS A 29 -7.69 4.06 -10.39
CA LYS A 29 -6.83 3.97 -9.21
C LYS A 29 -7.14 2.72 -8.40
N VAL A 30 -8.41 2.44 -8.12
CA VAL A 30 -8.82 1.25 -7.36
C VAL A 30 -8.40 -0.02 -8.07
N LYS A 31 -8.55 -0.08 -9.39
CA LYS A 31 -8.15 -1.23 -10.18
C LYS A 31 -6.65 -1.50 -10.08
N LYS A 32 -5.82 -0.48 -10.17
CA LYS A 32 -4.36 -0.60 -10.01
C LYS A 32 -3.99 -1.01 -8.59
N GLU A 33 -4.63 -0.44 -7.58
CA GLU A 33 -4.39 -0.80 -6.19
C GLU A 33 -4.72 -2.27 -5.91
N GLN A 34 -5.80 -2.78 -6.48
CA GLN A 34 -6.15 -4.19 -6.33
C GLN A 34 -5.10 -5.12 -6.93
N ILE A 35 -4.50 -4.77 -8.06
CA ILE A 35 -3.41 -5.53 -8.67
C ILE A 35 -2.22 -5.60 -7.70
N VAL A 36 -1.88 -4.48 -7.09
CA VAL A 36 -0.79 -4.39 -6.11
C VAL A 36 -1.09 -5.22 -4.86
N ILE A 37 -2.31 -5.11 -4.33
CA ILE A 37 -2.72 -5.88 -3.15
C ILE A 37 -2.62 -7.38 -3.43
N GLU A 38 -3.08 -7.81 -4.59
CA GLU A 38 -3.01 -9.21 -5.00
C GLU A 38 -1.56 -9.70 -5.15
N PHE A 39 -0.70 -8.85 -5.72
CA PHE A 39 0.72 -9.18 -5.90
C PHE A 39 1.49 -9.24 -4.58
N LEU A 40 1.34 -8.23 -3.73
CA LEU A 40 2.08 -8.14 -2.48
C LEU A 40 1.53 -9.08 -1.40
N GLY A 41 0.22 -9.34 -1.41
CA GLY A 41 -0.40 -10.31 -0.49
C GLY A 41 0.03 -10.10 0.97
N ASP A 42 0.71 -11.10 1.53
CA ASP A 42 1.13 -11.12 2.93
C ASP A 42 2.20 -10.07 3.28
N LYS A 43 2.83 -9.44 2.29
CA LYS A 43 3.80 -8.36 2.53
C LYS A 43 3.13 -7.06 2.95
N LEU A 44 1.82 -6.96 2.77
CA LEU A 44 1.04 -5.80 3.21
C LEU A 44 0.42 -6.09 4.57
N ALA A 45 0.57 -5.13 5.48
CA ALA A 45 -0.19 -5.15 6.73
C ALA A 45 -1.63 -4.70 6.45
N GLY A 46 -2.58 -5.32 7.12
CA GLY A 46 -3.98 -4.94 7.04
C GLY A 46 -4.36 -3.90 8.07
N ILE A 47 -5.57 -3.36 7.92
CA ILE A 47 -6.15 -2.49 8.95
C ILE A 47 -6.29 -3.30 10.24
N ASP A 48 -6.04 -2.67 11.37
CA ASP A 48 -5.99 -3.26 12.71
C ASP A 48 -4.78 -4.16 13.00
N ASP A 49 -3.90 -4.39 12.05
CA ASP A 49 -2.65 -5.08 12.33
C ASP A 49 -1.71 -4.21 13.14
N ILE A 50 -0.91 -4.86 14.00
CA ILE A 50 0.09 -4.20 14.81
C ILE A 50 1.45 -4.40 14.15
N ILE A 51 2.08 -3.29 13.76
CA ILE A 51 3.39 -3.31 13.09
C ILE A 51 4.35 -2.35 13.80
N LYS A 52 5.63 -2.49 13.49
CA LYS A 52 6.68 -1.57 13.96
C LYS A 52 6.96 -0.50 12.94
N ASN A 53 7.26 0.71 13.41
CA ASN A 53 7.83 1.74 12.55
C ASN A 53 9.36 1.62 12.48
N GLU A 54 10.01 2.54 11.78
CA GLU A 54 11.48 2.57 11.62
C GLU A 54 12.23 2.74 12.93
N SER A 55 11.59 3.37 13.91
CA SER A 55 12.16 3.58 15.26
C SER A 55 11.92 2.40 16.20
N GLY A 56 11.30 1.32 15.73
CA GLY A 56 11.00 0.14 16.54
C GLY A 56 9.79 0.29 17.45
N ARG A 57 8.96 1.29 17.22
CA ARG A 57 7.73 1.52 17.99
C ARG A 57 6.56 0.83 17.34
N PHE A 58 5.75 0.15 18.14
CA PHE A 58 4.55 -0.51 17.67
C PHE A 58 3.40 0.46 17.47
N PHE A 59 2.58 0.23 16.46
CA PHE A 59 1.33 0.95 16.27
C PHE A 59 0.31 0.07 15.58
N LYS A 60 -0.96 0.38 15.82
CA LYS A 60 -2.07 -0.30 15.17
C LYS A 60 -2.43 0.45 13.90
N VAL A 61 -2.43 -0.25 12.78
CA VAL A 61 -2.74 0.36 11.48
C VAL A 61 -4.21 0.77 11.43
N GLU A 62 -4.45 2.05 11.27
CA GLU A 62 -5.81 2.61 11.10
C GLU A 62 -6.06 3.01 9.66
N GLU A 63 -5.01 3.46 8.96
CA GLU A 63 -5.09 3.90 7.57
C GLU A 63 -3.91 3.33 6.78
N ARG A 64 -4.19 2.98 5.54
CA ARG A 64 -3.18 2.49 4.61
C ARG A 64 -3.37 3.17 3.27
N TYR A 65 -2.30 3.76 2.75
CA TYR A 65 -2.28 4.41 1.44
C TYR A 65 -1.31 3.69 0.53
N ILE A 66 -1.75 3.36 -0.67
CA ILE A 66 -0.93 2.73 -1.69
C ILE A 66 -0.73 3.74 -2.80
N ASP A 67 0.53 4.11 -3.05
CA ASP A 67 0.90 5.03 -4.11
C ASP A 67 1.76 4.29 -5.13
N ILE A 68 1.21 4.12 -6.33
CA ILE A 68 1.91 3.49 -7.44
C ILE A 68 2.56 4.60 -8.23
N GLN A 69 3.88 4.56 -8.30
CA GLN A 69 4.64 5.59 -8.99
C GLN A 69 4.35 5.57 -10.50
N TYR A 70 4.65 6.67 -11.15
CA TYR A 70 4.32 6.91 -12.54
C TYR A 70 4.86 5.83 -13.50
N ASP A 71 5.99 5.23 -13.18
CA ASP A 71 6.64 4.20 -13.99
C ASP A 71 6.03 2.79 -13.81
N ASN A 72 5.04 2.62 -12.93
CA ASN A 72 4.45 1.34 -12.56
C ASN A 72 5.47 0.30 -12.05
N ARG A 73 6.61 0.77 -11.54
CA ARG A 73 7.69 -0.08 -11.03
C ARG A 73 7.85 0.04 -9.53
N THR A 74 7.71 1.24 -9.02
CA THR A 74 7.90 1.55 -7.61
C THR A 74 6.54 1.73 -6.95
N ILE A 75 6.33 1.02 -5.86
CA ILE A 75 5.10 1.11 -5.08
C ILE A 75 5.47 1.56 -3.68
N VAL A 76 4.85 2.64 -3.23
CA VAL A 76 5.03 3.17 -1.90
C VAL A 76 3.77 2.90 -1.10
N VAL A 77 3.92 2.21 0.04
CA VAL A 77 2.81 1.93 0.94
C VAL A 77 3.05 2.68 2.24
N GLN A 78 2.13 3.55 2.60
CA GLN A 78 2.19 4.30 3.84
C GLN A 78 1.13 3.79 4.81
N TYR A 79 1.58 3.45 6.01
CA TYR A 79 0.70 3.05 7.11
C TYR A 79 0.66 4.16 8.14
N LYS A 80 -0.53 4.43 8.65
CA LYS A 80 -0.72 5.39 9.76
C LYS A 80 -1.58 4.74 10.82
N GLY A 81 -1.29 5.04 12.06
CA GLY A 81 -2.09 4.53 13.16
C GLY A 81 -1.67 5.10 14.50
N THR A 82 -2.31 4.61 15.53
CA THR A 82 -2.06 5.05 16.90
C THR A 82 -1.04 4.14 17.57
N ARG A 83 -0.06 4.75 18.21
CA ARG A 83 0.97 4.02 18.94
C ARG A 83 0.36 3.11 20.00
N CYS A 84 0.83 1.88 20.05
CA CYS A 84 0.41 0.89 21.05
C CYS A 84 1.60 0.07 21.55
N MET A 85 1.35 -0.80 22.51
CA MET A 85 2.33 -1.80 22.95
C MET A 85 2.32 -2.99 22.01
N GLU A 86 3.32 -3.85 22.10
CA GLU A 86 3.43 -5.06 21.30
C GLU A 86 2.17 -5.95 21.38
N ASN A 87 1.54 -6.00 22.54
CA ASN A 87 0.31 -6.76 22.77
C ASN A 87 -0.96 -6.05 22.28
N GLY A 88 -0.85 -4.86 21.72
CA GLY A 88 -1.98 -4.08 21.22
C GLY A 88 -2.60 -3.14 22.23
N GLU A 89 -2.13 -3.12 23.47
CA GLU A 89 -2.64 -2.19 24.48
C GLU A 89 -2.27 -0.74 24.14
N PRO A 90 -3.19 0.21 24.31
CA PRO A 90 -2.91 1.60 23.98
C PRO A 90 -1.88 2.20 24.95
N PHE A 91 -1.05 3.10 24.42
CA PHE A 91 -0.17 3.92 25.25
C PHE A 91 -0.97 5.00 25.98
N LYS A 92 -0.43 5.47 27.11
CA LYS A 92 -1.04 6.56 27.88
C LYS A 92 -1.18 7.87 27.10
N ARG A 93 -0.37 8.05 26.07
CA ARG A 93 -0.47 9.22 25.17
C ARG A 93 -0.74 8.70 23.76
N ASP A 94 -1.88 9.06 23.24
CA ASP A 94 -2.25 8.75 21.86
C ASP A 94 -1.35 9.57 20.92
N ARG A 95 -0.50 8.88 20.19
CA ARG A 95 0.33 9.50 19.15
C ARG A 95 0.08 8.77 17.85
N THR A 96 -0.18 9.55 16.82
CA THR A 96 -0.21 9.03 15.47
C THR A 96 1.22 8.82 15.00
N ILE A 97 1.52 7.61 14.57
CA ILE A 97 2.81 7.29 13.96
C ILE A 97 2.59 6.64 12.61
N SER A 98 3.61 6.64 11.81
CA SER A 98 3.53 6.15 10.45
C SER A 98 4.75 5.31 10.09
N ARG A 99 4.59 4.51 9.05
CA ARG A 99 5.67 3.73 8.44
C ARG A 99 5.47 3.77 6.93
N THR A 100 6.56 3.88 6.20
CA THR A 100 6.55 3.85 4.74
C THR A 100 7.39 2.68 4.24
N ASP A 101 6.77 1.82 3.45
CA ASP A 101 7.45 0.71 2.79
C ASP A 101 7.51 0.99 1.28
N VAL A 102 8.63 0.65 0.66
CA VAL A 102 8.83 0.83 -0.77
C VAL A 102 9.11 -0.53 -1.40
N PHE A 103 8.38 -0.85 -2.44
CA PHE A 103 8.54 -2.09 -3.20
C PHE A 103 8.91 -1.77 -4.65
N ASP A 104 9.85 -2.54 -5.20
CA ASP A 104 10.29 -2.36 -6.58
C ASP A 104 9.90 -3.61 -7.40
N LEU A 105 9.07 -3.41 -8.42
CA LEU A 105 8.57 -4.50 -9.27
C LEU A 105 9.60 -5.01 -10.28
N THR A 106 10.80 -4.44 -10.29
CA THR A 106 11.87 -4.89 -11.21
C THR A 106 12.88 -5.84 -10.57
N LYS A 107 12.73 -6.07 -9.28
CA LYS A 107 13.64 -6.96 -8.55
C LYS A 107 13.05 -8.31 -8.25
#